data_116b984fdd6288f8429fe60c2b817c5b
#
_entry.id   116b984fdd6288f8429fe60c2b817c5b
#
_cell.length_a   1.000
_cell.length_b   1.000
_cell.length_c   1.000
_cell.angle_alpha   90.00
_cell.angle_beta   90.00
_cell.angle_gamma   90.00
#
_symmetry.space_group_name_H-M   'P 1'
#
loop_
_entity.id
_entity.type
_entity.pdbx_description
1 polymer ?
#
loop_
_entity_poly.entity_id
_entity_poly.type
_entity_poly.pdbx_seq_one_letter_code
_entity_poly.pdbx_strand_id
1 'polypeptide(L)'
;IAGIFRVLNDRFQFEKIEVDINGDAKEILNERAVVVKSFGVPHGDVPALGFRVEVGDRSIAFSSDQNGSDPRFIEFVKDADLLVVHFAGNEDGTGRTDLHAKPSVWGKIANEAEVGRLILSHLSINQNFESNLVALKAVYSGPLTIAEDLMCMSVE
;
A
#
# COMPACT_ATOMS: atom_id res chain seq x y z
N ILE A 1 -15.97 11.27 -15.89
CA ILE A 1 -16.14 10.15 -14.95
C ILE A 1 -17.64 9.89 -14.71
N ALA A 2 -18.46 10.91 -14.41
CA ALA A 2 -19.90 10.76 -14.16
C ALA A 2 -20.69 10.11 -15.32
N GLY A 3 -20.29 10.33 -16.57
CA GLY A 3 -20.94 9.75 -17.76
C GLY A 3 -20.74 8.24 -17.89
N ILE A 4 -19.57 7.71 -17.51
CA ILE A 4 -19.28 6.26 -17.57
C ILE A 4 -20.11 5.52 -16.52
N PHE A 5 -20.21 6.05 -15.31
CA PHE A 5 -21.02 5.44 -14.25
C PHE A 5 -22.51 5.35 -14.61
N ARG A 6 -23.03 6.34 -15.34
CA ARG A 6 -24.42 6.33 -15.79
C ARG A 6 -24.72 5.22 -16.79
N VAL A 7 -23.80 4.95 -17.73
CA VAL A 7 -23.95 3.86 -18.72
C VAL A 7 -23.82 2.47 -18.06
N LEU A 8 -22.98 2.34 -17.04
CA LEU A 8 -22.78 1.07 -16.34
C LEU A 8 -23.88 0.75 -15.34
N ASN A 9 -24.55 1.76 -14.78
CA ASN A 9 -25.58 1.59 -13.76
C ASN A 9 -26.82 0.82 -14.28
N ASP A 10 -27.06 0.79 -15.60
CA ASP A 10 -28.13 -0.02 -16.20
C ASP A 10 -27.80 -1.53 -16.27
N ARG A 11 -26.52 -1.90 -16.04
CA ARG A 11 -26.04 -3.28 -16.13
C ARG A 11 -25.47 -3.84 -14.83
N PHE A 12 -25.06 -2.96 -13.91
CA PHE A 12 -24.41 -3.31 -12.65
C PHE A 12 -24.95 -2.44 -11.53
N GLN A 13 -25.09 -3.03 -10.36
CA GLN A 13 -25.35 -2.24 -9.14
C GLN A 13 -24.00 -1.73 -8.62
N PHE A 14 -23.91 -0.41 -8.39
CA PHE A 14 -22.74 0.25 -7.79
C PHE A 14 -23.13 0.73 -6.39
N GLU A 15 -22.38 0.26 -5.41
CA GLU A 15 -22.41 0.81 -4.08
C GLU A 15 -21.19 1.73 -3.89
N LYS A 16 -21.46 2.98 -3.47
CA LYS A 16 -20.42 3.94 -3.14
C LYS A 16 -20.19 3.92 -1.64
N ILE A 17 -18.97 3.54 -1.23
CA ILE A 17 -18.55 3.57 0.16
C ILE A 17 -17.61 4.78 0.34
N GLU A 18 -18.00 5.70 1.22
CA GLU A 18 -17.14 6.84 1.58
C GLU A 18 -16.30 6.47 2.79
N VAL A 19 -15.00 6.79 2.71
CA VAL A 19 -14.02 6.59 3.76
C VAL A 19 -13.48 7.96 4.18
N ASP A 20 -13.50 8.24 5.48
CA ASP A 20 -12.84 9.42 6.03
C ASP A 20 -11.33 9.19 6.03
N ILE A 21 -10.60 9.96 5.24
CA ILE A 21 -9.14 9.83 5.12
C ILE A 21 -8.38 10.24 6.39
N ASN A 22 -9.03 10.92 7.33
CA ASN A 22 -8.44 11.32 8.62
C ASN A 22 -8.88 10.41 9.78
N GLY A 23 -9.84 9.52 9.51
CA GLY A 23 -10.41 8.61 10.49
C GLY A 23 -9.58 7.35 10.74
N ASP A 24 -10.16 6.46 11.53
CA ASP A 24 -9.62 5.12 11.75
C ASP A 24 -9.88 4.22 10.52
N ALA A 25 -9.21 3.06 10.50
CA ALA A 25 -9.44 2.06 9.47
C ALA A 25 -10.93 1.64 9.43
N LYS A 26 -11.49 1.58 8.22
CA LYS A 26 -12.89 1.22 7.99
C LYS A 26 -12.98 -0.11 7.25
N GLU A 27 -13.77 -1.03 7.79
CA GLU A 27 -14.20 -2.23 7.06
C GLU A 27 -15.19 -1.81 5.95
N ILE A 28 -14.87 -2.14 4.71
CA ILE A 28 -15.64 -1.75 3.52
C ILE A 28 -16.26 -2.96 2.81
N LEU A 29 -15.79 -4.16 3.13
CA LEU A 29 -16.36 -5.42 2.67
C LEU A 29 -16.17 -6.48 3.75
N ASN A 30 -17.20 -7.30 3.97
CA ASN A 30 -17.12 -8.49 4.82
C ASN A 30 -18.09 -9.54 4.28
N GLU A 31 -17.63 -10.33 3.33
CA GLU A 31 -18.43 -11.34 2.66
C GLU A 31 -17.64 -12.62 2.39
N ARG A 32 -18.26 -13.79 2.60
CA ARG A 32 -17.75 -15.12 2.21
C ARG A 32 -16.29 -15.38 2.66
N ALA A 33 -15.96 -15.02 3.89
CA ALA A 33 -14.62 -15.12 4.46
C ALA A 33 -13.57 -14.16 3.85
N VAL A 34 -14.00 -13.16 3.08
CA VAL A 34 -13.16 -12.06 2.62
C VAL A 34 -13.52 -10.81 3.40
N VAL A 35 -12.55 -10.21 4.07
CA VAL A 35 -12.69 -8.91 4.74
C VAL A 35 -11.77 -7.91 4.04
N VAL A 36 -12.30 -6.75 3.68
CA VAL A 36 -11.50 -5.64 3.15
C VAL A 36 -11.64 -4.43 4.05
N LYS A 37 -10.51 -3.95 4.52
CA LYS A 37 -10.40 -2.71 5.30
C LYS A 37 -9.69 -1.64 4.47
N SER A 38 -10.06 -0.38 4.67
CA SER A 38 -9.41 0.78 4.07
C SER A 38 -8.95 1.75 5.14
N PHE A 39 -7.88 2.47 4.85
CA PHE A 39 -7.27 3.46 5.74
C PHE A 39 -6.79 4.65 4.92
N GLY A 40 -7.08 5.88 5.38
CA GLY A 40 -6.57 7.09 4.76
C GLY A 40 -5.07 7.21 4.91
N VAL A 41 -4.35 7.49 3.80
CA VAL A 41 -2.89 7.61 3.80
C VAL A 41 -2.45 9.00 3.31
N PRO A 42 -1.37 9.58 3.87
CA PRO A 42 -0.92 10.92 3.50
C PRO A 42 -0.26 10.93 2.11
N HIS A 43 -0.87 11.66 1.17
CA HIS A 43 -0.37 11.82 -0.21
C HIS A 43 -0.54 13.28 -0.68
N GLY A 44 0.18 14.21 -0.07
CA GLY A 44 0.03 15.64 -0.34
C GLY A 44 -1.41 16.09 -0.16
N ASP A 45 -1.94 16.84 -1.12
CA ASP A 45 -3.32 17.34 -1.12
C ASP A 45 -4.33 16.38 -1.79
N VAL A 46 -3.87 15.20 -2.26
CA VAL A 46 -4.71 14.23 -2.97
C VAL A 46 -5.18 13.15 -2.00
N PRO A 47 -6.49 12.96 -1.81
CA PRO A 47 -7.01 11.86 -1.01
C PRO A 47 -6.54 10.50 -1.54
N ALA A 48 -5.92 9.70 -0.67
CA ALA A 48 -5.46 8.36 -0.99
C ALA A 48 -5.86 7.36 0.09
N LEU A 49 -6.06 6.10 -0.30
CA LEU A 49 -6.47 5.02 0.59
C LEU A 49 -5.53 3.82 0.45
N GLY A 50 -4.99 3.36 1.56
CA GLY A 50 -4.43 2.02 1.67
C GLY A 50 -5.52 0.99 1.89
N PHE A 51 -5.24 -0.27 1.56
CA PHE A 51 -6.18 -1.37 1.70
C PHE A 51 -5.53 -2.56 2.39
N ARG A 52 -6.31 -3.28 3.17
CA ARG A 52 -5.95 -4.58 3.72
C ARG A 52 -7.05 -5.59 3.38
N VAL A 53 -6.65 -6.68 2.74
CA VAL A 53 -7.53 -7.79 2.37
C VAL A 53 -7.16 -8.99 3.24
N GLU A 54 -8.14 -9.55 3.94
CA GLU A 54 -8.01 -10.73 4.79
C GLU A 54 -8.89 -11.85 4.21
N VAL A 55 -8.31 -13.05 4.06
CA VAL A 55 -9.01 -14.24 3.58
C VAL A 55 -8.60 -15.42 4.47
N GLY A 56 -9.50 -15.86 5.33
CA GLY A 56 -9.19 -16.84 6.36
C GLY A 56 -8.12 -16.30 7.32
N ASP A 57 -6.98 -16.99 7.40
CA ASP A 57 -5.81 -16.64 8.22
C ASP A 57 -4.73 -15.86 7.44
N ARG A 58 -5.00 -15.49 6.18
CA ARG A 58 -4.05 -14.80 5.30
C ARG A 58 -4.44 -13.35 5.07
N SER A 59 -3.43 -12.50 4.92
CA SER A 59 -3.66 -11.08 4.71
C SER A 59 -2.65 -10.45 3.75
N ILE A 60 -3.16 -9.53 2.93
CA ILE A 60 -2.36 -8.69 2.03
C ILE A 60 -2.71 -7.23 2.32
N ALA A 61 -1.70 -6.41 2.54
CA ALA A 61 -1.85 -4.97 2.65
C ALA A 61 -1.25 -4.25 1.45
N PHE A 62 -1.91 -3.20 1.01
CA PHE A 62 -1.49 -2.32 -0.08
C PHE A 62 -1.33 -0.90 0.46
N SER A 63 -0.12 -0.36 0.33
CA SER A 63 0.17 0.98 0.85
C SER A 63 -0.52 2.09 0.09
N SER A 64 -0.83 1.88 -1.19
CA SER A 64 -1.12 2.95 -2.13
C SER A 64 0.02 3.99 -2.19
N ASP A 65 -0.19 5.10 -2.91
CA ASP A 65 0.75 6.22 -2.89
C ASP A 65 0.64 6.95 -1.55
N GLN A 66 1.76 7.07 -0.84
CA GLN A 66 1.86 7.80 0.42
C GLN A 66 3.30 8.15 0.76
N ASN A 67 3.47 9.14 1.63
CA ASN A 67 4.78 9.56 2.12
C ASN A 67 5.25 8.83 3.40
N GLY A 68 4.44 7.93 3.96
CA GLY A 68 4.76 7.12 5.13
C GLY A 68 4.83 7.88 6.44
N SER A 69 4.26 9.10 6.53
CA SER A 69 4.36 9.94 7.73
C SER A 69 3.31 9.65 8.80
N ASP A 70 2.25 8.89 8.50
CA ASP A 70 1.24 8.51 9.50
C ASP A 70 1.64 7.22 10.24
N PRO A 71 2.00 7.30 11.54
CA PRO A 71 2.42 6.13 12.30
C PRO A 71 1.30 5.10 12.51
N ARG A 72 0.02 5.48 12.36
CA ARG A 72 -1.12 4.55 12.48
C ARG A 72 -1.14 3.52 11.35
N PHE A 73 -0.44 3.82 10.23
CA PHE A 73 -0.31 2.88 9.12
C PHE A 73 0.44 1.61 9.52
N ILE A 74 1.38 1.68 10.46
CA ILE A 74 2.11 0.52 11.00
C ILE A 74 1.14 -0.47 11.63
N GLU A 75 0.23 0.01 12.48
CA GLU A 75 -0.79 -0.84 13.10
C GLU A 75 -1.79 -1.39 12.07
N PHE A 76 -2.13 -0.59 11.04
CA PHE A 76 -3.03 -1.02 9.97
C PHE A 76 -2.49 -2.21 9.15
N VAL A 77 -1.17 -2.27 8.93
CA VAL A 77 -0.51 -3.34 8.16
C VAL A 77 0.17 -4.39 9.04
N LYS A 78 0.00 -4.30 10.36
CA LYS A 78 0.62 -5.20 11.32
C LYS A 78 0.32 -6.66 11.01
N ASP A 79 1.36 -7.51 11.12
CA ASP A 79 1.31 -8.95 10.88
C ASP A 79 0.74 -9.34 9.49
N ALA A 80 0.78 -8.43 8.49
CA ALA A 80 0.36 -8.79 7.14
C ALA A 80 1.33 -9.82 6.54
N ASP A 81 0.81 -10.90 5.94
CA ASP A 81 1.64 -11.87 5.22
C ASP A 81 2.40 -11.20 4.07
N LEU A 82 1.72 -10.31 3.34
CA LEU A 82 2.31 -9.52 2.26
C LEU A 82 2.00 -8.03 2.46
N LEU A 83 3.02 -7.17 2.37
CA LEU A 83 2.87 -5.73 2.26
C LEU A 83 3.37 -5.26 0.90
N VAL A 84 2.45 -4.79 0.05
CA VAL A 84 2.76 -4.20 -1.25
C VAL A 84 2.91 -2.70 -1.10
N VAL A 85 4.11 -2.18 -1.39
CA VAL A 85 4.41 -0.76 -1.27
C VAL A 85 4.68 -0.11 -2.62
N HIS A 86 4.32 1.16 -2.75
CA HIS A 86 4.68 1.99 -3.87
C HIS A 86 6.10 2.55 -3.67
N PHE A 87 7.07 1.95 -4.37
CA PHE A 87 8.50 2.24 -4.20
C PHE A 87 8.99 3.29 -5.19
N ALA A 88 8.29 4.44 -5.25
CA ALA A 88 8.59 5.52 -6.20
C ALA A 88 9.44 6.66 -5.61
N GLY A 89 9.64 6.71 -4.29
CA GLY A 89 10.44 7.72 -3.61
C GLY A 89 11.94 7.48 -3.74
N ASN A 90 12.73 8.56 -3.61
CA ASN A 90 14.19 8.49 -3.54
C ASN A 90 14.70 8.70 -2.12
N GLU A 91 15.72 7.93 -1.73
CA GLU A 91 16.34 8.03 -0.40
C GLU A 91 17.00 9.39 -0.17
N ASP A 92 17.63 9.95 -1.19
CA ASP A 92 18.30 11.26 -1.14
C ASP A 92 17.31 12.44 -1.01
N GLY A 93 16.01 12.18 -1.03
CA GLY A 93 14.96 13.19 -0.93
C GLY A 93 14.71 13.97 -2.22
N THR A 94 15.28 13.56 -3.34
CA THR A 94 14.91 14.13 -4.65
C THR A 94 13.52 13.67 -5.07
N GLY A 95 12.81 14.51 -5.82
CA GLY A 95 11.44 14.24 -6.27
C GLY A 95 10.37 14.71 -5.27
N ARG A 96 9.22 14.03 -5.27
CA ARG A 96 8.03 14.40 -4.51
C ARG A 96 7.97 13.64 -3.18
N THR A 97 8.72 14.11 -2.19
CA THR A 97 8.72 13.50 -0.83
C THR A 97 7.44 13.71 -0.03
N ASP A 98 6.61 14.66 -0.46
CA ASP A 98 5.25 14.87 0.03
C ASP A 98 4.27 13.79 -0.43
N LEU A 99 4.57 13.11 -1.55
CA LEU A 99 3.73 12.06 -2.14
C LEU A 99 4.26 10.66 -1.87
N HIS A 100 5.58 10.45 -1.90
CA HIS A 100 6.18 9.13 -1.86
C HIS A 100 7.17 8.96 -0.71
N ALA A 101 6.99 7.89 0.05
CA ALA A 101 7.89 7.55 1.15
C ALA A 101 9.29 7.19 0.64
N LYS A 102 10.30 7.54 1.43
CA LYS A 102 11.69 7.11 1.20
C LYS A 102 11.81 5.59 1.36
N PRO A 103 12.72 4.95 0.63
CA PRO A 103 13.02 3.53 0.78
C PRO A 103 13.26 3.07 2.23
N SER A 104 14.04 3.81 3.01
CA SER A 104 14.30 3.51 4.42
C SER A 104 13.03 3.60 5.31
N VAL A 105 12.07 4.43 4.93
CA VAL A 105 10.76 4.53 5.65
C VAL A 105 9.96 3.25 5.44
N TRP A 106 9.91 2.72 4.21
CA TRP A 106 9.26 1.45 3.94
C TRP A 106 9.90 0.29 4.70
N GLY A 107 11.24 0.26 4.77
CA GLY A 107 11.95 -0.75 5.56
C GLY A 107 11.62 -0.69 7.05
N LYS A 108 11.52 0.50 7.64
CA LYS A 108 11.11 0.68 9.03
C LYS A 108 9.69 0.24 9.28
N ILE A 109 8.73 0.66 8.43
CA ILE A 109 7.33 0.25 8.52
C ILE A 109 7.22 -1.28 8.46
N ALA A 110 7.91 -1.92 7.52
CA ALA A 110 7.87 -3.37 7.36
C ALA A 110 8.42 -4.12 8.59
N ASN A 111 9.49 -3.61 9.21
CA ASN A 111 10.04 -4.18 10.45
C ASN A 111 9.11 -3.98 11.65
N GLU A 112 8.63 -2.75 11.86
CA GLU A 112 7.79 -2.41 13.03
C GLU A 112 6.42 -3.09 12.95
N ALA A 113 5.89 -3.28 11.73
CA ALA A 113 4.65 -4.00 11.49
C ALA A 113 4.82 -5.53 11.44
N GLU A 114 6.04 -6.05 11.53
CA GLU A 114 6.34 -7.49 11.51
C GLU A 114 5.76 -8.21 10.27
N VAL A 115 5.81 -7.56 9.09
CA VAL A 115 5.23 -8.14 7.86
C VAL A 115 5.99 -9.37 7.40
N GLY A 116 5.27 -10.39 6.91
CA GLY A 116 5.88 -11.62 6.42
C GLY A 116 6.76 -11.42 5.19
N ARG A 117 6.35 -10.55 4.24
CA ARG A 117 7.12 -10.22 3.04
C ARG A 117 6.79 -8.80 2.54
N LEU A 118 7.82 -8.07 2.16
CA LEU A 118 7.69 -6.76 1.50
C LEU A 118 7.76 -6.91 -0.02
N ILE A 119 6.79 -6.31 -0.74
CA ILE A 119 6.75 -6.32 -2.21
C ILE A 119 6.89 -4.88 -2.70
N LEU A 120 7.93 -4.63 -3.49
CA LEU A 120 8.20 -3.34 -4.10
C LEU A 120 7.48 -3.23 -5.44
N SER A 121 6.53 -2.33 -5.54
CA SER A 121 5.74 -2.05 -6.74
C SER A 121 5.81 -0.56 -7.09
N HIS A 122 5.13 -0.11 -8.15
CA HIS A 122 5.09 1.28 -8.58
C HIS A 122 6.49 1.89 -8.74
N LEU A 123 7.38 1.17 -9.46
CA LEU A 123 8.76 1.57 -9.67
C LEU A 123 8.83 2.72 -10.67
N SER A 124 9.56 3.78 -10.33
CA SER A 124 9.77 4.92 -11.24
C SER A 124 11.00 4.70 -12.11
N ILE A 125 10.88 4.93 -13.41
CA ILE A 125 12.02 4.86 -14.35
C ILE A 125 13.10 5.91 -14.08
N ASN A 126 12.75 6.98 -13.35
CA ASN A 126 13.66 8.08 -13.03
C ASN A 126 14.31 7.95 -11.64
N GLN A 127 14.02 6.87 -10.90
CA GLN A 127 14.61 6.66 -9.57
C GLN A 127 15.99 6.01 -9.67
N ASN A 128 16.85 6.30 -8.71
CA ASN A 128 18.09 5.54 -8.53
C ASN A 128 17.79 4.23 -7.77
N PHE A 129 17.29 3.24 -8.52
CA PHE A 129 16.76 2.00 -7.94
C PHE A 129 17.79 1.26 -7.06
N GLU A 130 19.03 1.13 -7.53
CA GLU A 130 20.09 0.43 -6.79
C GLU A 130 20.40 1.10 -5.45
N SER A 131 20.59 2.43 -5.44
CA SER A 131 20.82 3.19 -4.22
C SER A 131 19.62 3.11 -3.26
N ASN A 132 18.42 3.20 -3.78
CA ASN A 132 17.19 3.08 -3.02
C ASN A 132 17.03 1.69 -2.40
N LEU A 133 17.38 0.64 -3.13
CA LEU A 133 17.34 -0.73 -2.63
C LEU A 133 18.39 -0.96 -1.53
N VAL A 134 19.59 -0.38 -1.65
CA VAL A 134 20.62 -0.40 -0.60
C VAL A 134 20.10 0.27 0.68
N ALA A 135 19.47 1.44 0.56
CA ALA A 135 18.94 2.17 1.72
C ALA A 135 17.81 1.39 2.42
N LEU A 136 16.91 0.76 1.66
CA LEU A 136 15.88 -0.11 2.22
C LEU A 136 16.51 -1.30 2.96
N LYS A 137 17.45 -2.02 2.32
CA LYS A 137 18.10 -3.20 2.91
C LYS A 137 19.00 -2.88 4.10
N ALA A 138 19.42 -1.64 4.28
CA ALA A 138 20.15 -1.21 5.47
C ALA A 138 19.26 -1.23 6.74
N VAL A 139 17.94 -1.17 6.60
CA VAL A 139 16.98 -1.14 7.70
C VAL A 139 15.98 -2.31 7.69
N TYR A 140 15.91 -3.09 6.61
CA TYR A 140 15.01 -4.24 6.50
C TYR A 140 15.77 -5.47 5.99
N SER A 141 15.77 -6.54 6.78
CA SER A 141 16.42 -7.82 6.46
C SER A 141 15.43 -8.95 6.16
N GLY A 142 14.13 -8.67 6.20
CA GLY A 142 13.09 -9.66 5.95
C GLY A 142 12.95 -10.04 4.46
N PRO A 143 12.05 -10.97 4.15
CA PRO A 143 11.78 -11.40 2.78
C PRO A 143 11.31 -10.22 1.91
N LEU A 144 11.94 -10.07 0.73
CA LEU A 144 11.72 -8.98 -0.21
C LEU A 144 11.48 -9.52 -1.62
N THR A 145 10.51 -8.94 -2.32
CA THR A 145 10.25 -9.22 -3.74
C THR A 145 10.11 -7.91 -4.50
N ILE A 146 10.71 -7.83 -5.68
CA ILE A 146 10.50 -6.75 -6.63
C ILE A 146 9.41 -7.22 -7.58
N ALA A 147 8.30 -6.46 -7.65
CA ALA A 147 7.18 -6.81 -8.52
C ALA A 147 7.53 -6.58 -9.99
N GLU A 148 7.02 -7.47 -10.82
CA GLU A 148 7.07 -7.39 -12.28
C GLU A 148 5.65 -7.47 -12.84
N ASP A 149 5.44 -6.92 -14.03
CA ASP A 149 4.16 -7.00 -14.71
C ASP A 149 3.75 -8.47 -14.92
N LEU A 150 2.48 -8.76 -14.67
CA LEU A 150 1.90 -10.11 -14.75
C LEU A 150 2.46 -11.12 -13.74
N MET A 151 3.24 -10.69 -12.74
CA MET A 151 3.68 -11.57 -11.65
C MET A 151 2.47 -12.11 -10.88
N CYS A 152 2.51 -13.39 -10.55
CA CYS A 152 1.57 -14.07 -9.67
C CYS A 152 2.34 -14.67 -8.49
N MET A 153 1.84 -14.44 -7.27
CA MET A 153 2.44 -14.96 -6.05
C MET A 153 1.38 -15.63 -5.18
N SER A 154 1.77 -16.71 -4.51
CA SER A 154 0.99 -17.28 -3.40
C SER A 154 1.22 -16.50 -2.10
N VAL A 155 0.19 -16.44 -1.27
CA VAL A 155 0.27 -15.97 0.12
C VAL A 155 0.45 -17.22 0.98
N GLU A 156 1.70 -17.49 1.38
CA GLU A 156 2.08 -18.67 2.18
C GLU A 156 2.26 -18.30 3.65
#